data_67c9f6ee914f2536c417c6749ec2e755
#
_entry.id   67c9f6ee914f2536c417c6749ec2e755
#
_cell.length_a   1.000
_cell.length_b   1.000
_cell.length_c   1.000
_cell.angle_alpha   90.00
_cell.angle_beta   90.00
_cell.angle_gamma   90.00
#
_symmetry.space_group_name_H-M   'P 1'
#
loop_
_entity.id
_entity.type
_entity.pdbx_description
1 polymer ?
#
loop_
_entity_poly.entity_id
_entity_poly.type
_entity_poly.pdbx_seq_one_letter_code
_entity_poly.pdbx_strand_id
1 'polypeptide(L)'
;MDQVPEIASSDNPNDIYANPPDPEHLELEDGHPGLSDAAYVERRHALFALCRRYRRENLGPPLIDYLDEEQRIWREVTPRLDELHQRHASGIYLRAKRELGISEREIPQLRYLSDHLQTVTGMHLVPAEGPIPYKTFYSYIADQGFPCTQFLRHGAKPEFTPEPDMIHDCLGHVPPLMDPDYAALLTLIGKAASRSTNGDHVLALKRLSWFSIEFGLIEEQGETRIFGAGILSSLGEIPYSLSSSVERRPFVTDEVIGTDYDWSKMQDLLFVIPSLPFLRREVERLVERFGMFGRGAA
;
A
#
# COMPACT_ATOMS: atom_id res chain seq x y z
N MET A 1 2.94 5.16 -34.98
CA MET A 1 1.91 4.80 -33.98
C MET A 1 2.20 3.38 -33.57
N ASP A 2 3.16 3.21 -32.66
CA ASP A 2 3.56 1.90 -32.17
C ASP A 2 2.52 1.44 -31.15
N GLN A 3 1.85 0.35 -31.46
CA GLN A 3 0.93 -0.32 -30.53
C GLN A 3 1.76 -0.79 -29.34
N VAL A 4 1.47 -0.26 -28.16
CA VAL A 4 2.00 -0.78 -26.90
C VAL A 4 1.46 -2.21 -26.78
N PRO A 5 2.33 -3.24 -26.63
CA PRO A 5 1.85 -4.60 -26.47
C PRO A 5 0.98 -4.68 -25.22
N GLU A 6 -0.20 -5.26 -25.39
CA GLU A 6 -1.11 -5.61 -24.31
C GLU A 6 -0.36 -6.53 -23.35
N ILE A 7 -0.11 -6.07 -22.14
CA ILE A 7 0.55 -6.87 -21.11
C ILE A 7 -0.47 -7.94 -20.71
N ALA A 8 -0.05 -9.20 -20.79
CA ALA A 8 -0.87 -10.32 -20.35
C ALA A 8 -1.44 -10.00 -18.95
N SER A 9 -2.77 -10.00 -18.86
CA SER A 9 -3.49 -9.94 -17.59
C SER A 9 -2.98 -11.07 -16.72
N SER A 10 -2.81 -10.85 -15.41
CA SER A 10 -2.68 -11.98 -14.50
C SER A 10 -3.86 -12.92 -14.81
N ASP A 11 -3.64 -14.24 -14.86
CA ASP A 11 -4.71 -15.21 -15.10
C ASP A 11 -5.75 -15.24 -13.95
N ASN A 12 -5.58 -14.38 -12.95
CA ASN A 12 -6.56 -14.18 -11.88
C ASN A 12 -7.52 -13.04 -12.27
N PRO A 13 -8.78 -13.35 -12.67
CA PRO A 13 -9.78 -12.36 -13.05
C PRO A 13 -10.16 -11.40 -11.90
N ASN A 14 -9.78 -11.74 -10.66
CA ASN A 14 -10.04 -10.95 -9.46
C ASN A 14 -8.84 -10.09 -9.03
N ASP A 15 -7.77 -10.03 -9.82
CA ASP A 15 -6.65 -9.11 -9.51
C ASP A 15 -7.05 -7.66 -9.84
N ILE A 16 -7.61 -6.96 -8.87
CA ILE A 16 -8.02 -5.54 -8.99
C ILE A 16 -6.86 -4.62 -9.36
N TYR A 17 -5.62 -5.02 -9.11
CA TYR A 17 -4.44 -4.26 -9.51
C TYR A 17 -4.00 -4.55 -10.94
N ALA A 18 -4.38 -5.70 -11.51
CA ALA A 18 -4.15 -6.02 -12.91
C ALA A 18 -5.22 -5.40 -13.82
N ASN A 19 -6.49 -5.47 -13.38
CA ASN A 19 -7.66 -4.96 -14.09
C ASN A 19 -8.49 -4.09 -13.13
N PRO A 20 -8.00 -2.90 -12.75
CA PRO A 20 -8.81 -2.03 -11.90
C PRO A 20 -10.09 -1.65 -12.64
N PRO A 21 -11.21 -1.51 -11.93
CA PRO A 21 -12.44 -1.01 -12.51
C PRO A 21 -12.21 0.36 -13.16
N ASP A 22 -12.98 0.66 -14.20
CA ASP A 22 -12.96 1.97 -14.84
C ASP A 22 -13.12 3.05 -13.76
N PRO A 23 -12.21 4.03 -13.67
CA PRO A 23 -12.32 5.11 -12.69
C PRO A 23 -13.64 5.88 -12.73
N GLU A 24 -14.38 5.79 -13.81
CA GLU A 24 -15.73 6.37 -13.92
C GLU A 24 -16.82 5.47 -13.33
N HIS A 25 -16.52 4.20 -13.05
CA HIS A 25 -17.46 3.18 -12.58
C HIS A 25 -16.89 2.40 -11.37
N LEU A 26 -16.37 3.11 -10.37
CA LEU A 26 -15.99 2.51 -9.07
C LEU A 26 -17.25 2.15 -8.27
N GLU A 27 -18.05 1.24 -8.82
CA GLU A 27 -19.19 0.65 -8.12
C GLU A 27 -18.69 -0.25 -6.99
N LEU A 28 -19.45 -0.27 -5.90
CA LEU A 28 -19.14 -1.16 -4.80
C LEU A 28 -19.48 -2.60 -5.20
N GLU A 29 -18.58 -3.53 -4.92
CA GLU A 29 -18.80 -4.96 -5.20
C GLU A 29 -19.96 -5.52 -4.39
N ASP A 30 -20.56 -6.61 -4.90
CA ASP A 30 -21.58 -7.36 -4.19
C ASP A 30 -21.08 -7.80 -2.81
N GLY A 31 -21.87 -7.49 -1.78
CA GLY A 31 -21.50 -7.77 -0.39
C GLY A 31 -20.71 -6.67 0.31
N HIS A 32 -20.37 -5.58 -0.38
CA HIS A 32 -19.75 -4.43 0.29
C HIS A 32 -20.71 -3.83 1.34
N PRO A 33 -20.24 -3.55 2.58
CA PRO A 33 -21.11 -3.06 3.69
C PRO A 33 -21.89 -1.78 3.35
N GLY A 34 -21.34 -0.91 2.53
CA GLY A 34 -21.94 0.36 2.12
C GLY A 34 -22.77 0.30 0.83
N LEU A 35 -22.92 -0.87 0.19
CA LEU A 35 -23.59 -0.99 -1.12
C LEU A 35 -25.04 -0.44 -1.11
N SER A 36 -25.76 -0.64 -0.02
CA SER A 36 -27.14 -0.16 0.14
C SER A 36 -27.25 1.21 0.81
N ASP A 37 -26.15 1.85 1.19
CA ASP A 37 -26.12 3.18 1.81
C ASP A 37 -25.85 4.26 0.75
N ALA A 38 -26.93 4.87 0.26
CA ALA A 38 -26.85 5.88 -0.78
C ALA A 38 -26.00 7.11 -0.35
N ALA A 39 -26.03 7.49 0.93
CA ALA A 39 -25.25 8.62 1.43
C ALA A 39 -23.74 8.32 1.42
N TYR A 40 -23.36 7.10 1.79
CA TYR A 40 -21.99 6.64 1.72
C TYR A 40 -21.48 6.60 0.26
N VAL A 41 -22.28 6.06 -0.66
CA VAL A 41 -21.94 6.00 -2.09
C VAL A 41 -21.75 7.40 -2.66
N GLU A 42 -22.69 8.33 -2.39
CA GLU A 42 -22.60 9.71 -2.85
C GLU A 42 -21.35 10.41 -2.28
N ARG A 43 -21.07 10.20 -0.98
CA ARG A 43 -19.87 10.75 -0.33
C ARG A 43 -18.58 10.25 -1.00
N ARG A 44 -18.48 8.96 -1.28
CA ARG A 44 -17.33 8.39 -2.01
C ARG A 44 -17.15 9.02 -3.38
N HIS A 45 -18.23 9.12 -4.16
CA HIS A 45 -18.17 9.72 -5.50
C HIS A 45 -17.72 11.18 -5.45
N ALA A 46 -18.20 11.95 -4.46
CA ALA A 46 -17.76 13.33 -4.26
C ALA A 46 -16.25 13.42 -3.96
N LEU A 47 -15.74 12.55 -3.06
CA LEU A 47 -14.31 12.48 -2.76
C LEU A 47 -13.49 12.04 -3.98
N PHE A 48 -13.95 11.08 -4.74
CA PHE A 48 -13.29 10.62 -5.96
C PHE A 48 -13.19 11.72 -7.01
N ALA A 49 -14.28 12.45 -7.26
CA ALA A 49 -14.29 13.57 -8.18
C ALA A 49 -13.30 14.67 -7.75
N LEU A 50 -13.22 14.93 -6.43
CA LEU A 50 -12.30 15.89 -5.87
C LEU A 50 -10.83 15.42 -6.03
N CYS A 51 -10.51 14.18 -5.65
CA CYS A 51 -9.17 13.59 -5.80
C CYS A 51 -8.72 13.58 -7.26
N ARG A 52 -9.63 13.18 -8.18
CA ARG A 52 -9.38 13.18 -9.63
C ARG A 52 -9.03 14.56 -10.15
N ARG A 53 -9.76 15.60 -9.73
CA ARG A 53 -9.48 16.98 -10.09
C ARG A 53 -8.10 17.41 -9.62
N TYR A 54 -7.80 17.22 -8.34
CA TYR A 54 -6.53 17.63 -7.74
C TYR A 54 -5.34 16.90 -8.36
N ARG A 55 -5.49 15.60 -8.67
CA ARG A 55 -4.46 14.83 -9.38
C ARG A 55 -4.21 15.35 -10.79
N ARG A 56 -5.27 15.61 -11.56
CA ARG A 56 -5.12 16.16 -12.94
C ARG A 56 -4.46 17.53 -12.95
N GLU A 57 -4.74 18.34 -11.96
CA GLU A 57 -4.19 19.70 -11.82
C GLU A 57 -2.83 19.71 -11.07
N ASN A 58 -2.33 18.55 -10.66
CA ASN A 58 -1.09 18.38 -9.90
C ASN A 58 -1.03 19.25 -8.62
N LEU A 59 -2.12 19.28 -7.86
CA LEU A 59 -2.26 20.13 -6.66
C LEU A 59 -1.91 19.40 -5.36
N GLY A 60 -1.48 18.13 -5.42
CA GLY A 60 -1.32 17.28 -4.24
C GLY A 60 -2.67 16.91 -3.60
N PRO A 61 -2.69 16.24 -2.42
CA PRO A 61 -3.94 15.86 -1.77
C PRO A 61 -4.83 17.06 -1.41
N PRO A 62 -6.14 17.02 -1.70
CA PRO A 62 -7.07 18.04 -1.20
C PRO A 62 -7.18 18.02 0.32
N LEU A 63 -7.54 19.15 0.92
CA LEU A 63 -8.02 19.18 2.30
C LEU A 63 -9.47 18.66 2.29
N ILE A 64 -9.77 17.75 3.19
CA ILE A 64 -11.09 17.11 3.30
C ILE A 64 -11.76 17.57 4.60
N ASP A 65 -12.99 18.04 4.48
CA ASP A 65 -13.88 18.22 5.61
C ASP A 65 -14.53 16.85 5.91
N TYR A 66 -13.89 16.12 6.84
CA TYR A 66 -14.35 14.79 7.22
C TYR A 66 -15.58 14.87 8.08
N LEU A 67 -16.58 14.05 7.75
CA LEU A 67 -17.85 13.97 8.49
C LEU A 67 -17.65 13.39 9.89
N ASP A 68 -18.57 13.69 10.80
CA ASP A 68 -18.55 13.15 12.17
C ASP A 68 -18.55 11.63 12.20
N GLU A 69 -19.23 10.98 11.25
CA GLU A 69 -19.25 9.53 11.08
C GLU A 69 -17.87 9.01 10.68
N GLU A 70 -17.18 9.66 9.73
CA GLU A 70 -15.82 9.31 9.31
C GLU A 70 -14.84 9.47 10.48
N GLN A 71 -14.95 10.55 11.23
CA GLN A 71 -14.17 10.78 12.46
C GLN A 71 -14.46 9.74 13.56
N ARG A 72 -15.70 9.28 13.65
CA ARG A 72 -16.10 8.22 14.60
C ARG A 72 -15.43 6.90 14.24
N ILE A 73 -15.46 6.49 12.96
CA ILE A 73 -14.81 5.26 12.47
C ILE A 73 -13.31 5.31 12.77
N TRP A 74 -12.67 6.43 12.46
CA TRP A 74 -11.24 6.63 12.76
C TRP A 74 -10.95 6.41 14.24
N ARG A 75 -11.66 7.10 15.13
CA ARG A 75 -11.49 6.99 16.58
C ARG A 75 -11.84 5.62 17.17
N GLU A 76 -12.63 4.82 16.48
CA GLU A 76 -12.94 3.45 16.87
C GLU A 76 -11.83 2.46 16.50
N VAL A 77 -11.25 2.61 15.31
CA VAL A 77 -10.30 1.65 14.76
C VAL A 77 -8.86 1.95 15.16
N THR A 78 -8.45 3.22 15.09
CA THR A 78 -7.02 3.56 15.19
C THR A 78 -6.41 3.35 16.58
N PRO A 79 -7.08 3.55 17.73
CA PRO A 79 -6.51 3.21 19.02
C PRO A 79 -6.24 1.71 19.18
N ARG A 80 -7.14 0.88 18.65
CA ARG A 80 -6.98 -0.58 18.68
C ARG A 80 -5.80 -1.03 17.81
N LEU A 81 -5.64 -0.42 16.63
CA LEU A 81 -4.47 -0.64 15.79
C LEU A 81 -3.20 -0.16 16.49
N ASP A 82 -3.21 1.01 17.14
CA ASP A 82 -2.02 1.53 17.82
C ASP A 82 -1.54 0.61 18.94
N GLU A 83 -2.46 0.08 19.73
CA GLU A 83 -2.13 -0.92 20.76
C GLU A 83 -1.44 -2.17 20.18
N LEU A 84 -1.89 -2.65 19.04
CA LEU A 84 -1.27 -3.77 18.33
C LEU A 84 0.07 -3.37 17.70
N HIS A 85 0.17 -2.19 17.12
CA HIS A 85 1.42 -1.68 16.56
C HIS A 85 2.51 -1.58 17.62
N GLN A 86 2.23 -1.01 18.79
CA GLN A 86 3.21 -0.89 19.89
C GLN A 86 3.81 -2.24 20.30
N ARG A 87 3.04 -3.32 20.18
CA ARG A 87 3.49 -4.67 20.54
C ARG A 87 4.21 -5.38 19.40
N HIS A 88 3.78 -5.18 18.16
CA HIS A 88 4.11 -6.09 17.06
C HIS A 88 4.74 -5.44 15.83
N ALA A 89 4.59 -4.13 15.64
CA ALA A 89 5.16 -3.47 14.47
C ALA A 89 6.68 -3.31 14.55
N SER A 90 7.30 -3.17 13.39
CA SER A 90 8.73 -2.90 13.28
C SER A 90 9.14 -1.55 13.89
N GLY A 91 10.36 -1.45 14.36
CA GLY A 91 10.90 -0.21 14.91
C GLY A 91 10.96 0.93 13.90
N ILE A 92 11.17 0.60 12.61
CA ILE A 92 11.11 1.57 11.51
C ILE A 92 9.72 2.22 11.47
N TYR A 93 8.67 1.42 11.45
CA TYR A 93 7.29 1.88 11.44
C TYR A 93 6.94 2.73 12.66
N LEU A 94 7.27 2.26 13.86
CA LEU A 94 6.93 2.94 15.10
C LEU A 94 7.61 4.32 15.23
N ARG A 95 8.87 4.44 14.80
CA ARG A 95 9.58 5.74 14.78
C ARG A 95 8.92 6.69 13.80
N ALA A 96 8.69 6.24 12.59
CA ALA A 96 8.10 7.02 11.51
C ALA A 96 6.67 7.50 11.84
N LYS A 97 5.81 6.62 12.35
CA LYS A 97 4.44 6.97 12.78
C LYS A 97 4.45 8.07 13.85
N ARG A 98 5.37 7.98 14.80
CA ARG A 98 5.53 8.99 15.86
C ARG A 98 5.98 10.32 15.31
N GLU A 99 6.94 10.31 14.39
CA GLU A 99 7.50 11.53 13.77
C GLU A 99 6.46 12.24 12.90
N LEU A 100 5.62 11.50 12.18
CA LEU A 100 4.49 12.04 11.43
C LEU A 100 3.39 12.64 12.33
N GLY A 101 3.35 12.29 13.61
CA GLY A 101 2.36 12.80 14.54
C GLY A 101 0.93 12.38 14.21
N ILE A 102 0.75 11.21 13.59
CA ILE A 102 -0.59 10.70 13.24
C ILE A 102 -1.37 10.45 14.53
N SER A 103 -2.46 11.20 14.70
CA SER A 103 -3.32 11.16 15.88
C SER A 103 -4.40 10.08 15.76
N GLU A 104 -4.71 9.45 16.88
CA GLU A 104 -5.85 8.54 16.99
C GLU A 104 -7.20 9.29 17.12
N ARG A 105 -7.16 10.60 17.37
CA ARG A 105 -8.33 11.42 17.68
C ARG A 105 -9.00 12.01 16.45
N GLU A 106 -8.20 12.27 15.42
CA GLU A 106 -8.62 12.97 14.21
C GLU A 106 -7.99 12.37 12.99
N ILE A 107 -8.74 12.27 11.89
CA ILE A 107 -8.23 11.87 10.60
C ILE A 107 -7.22 12.92 10.13
N PRO A 108 -5.97 12.55 9.85
CA PRO A 108 -4.98 13.51 9.39
C PRO A 108 -5.31 13.99 7.99
N GLN A 109 -4.89 15.20 7.67
CA GLN A 109 -4.95 15.69 6.31
C GLN A 109 -3.73 15.17 5.52
N LEU A 110 -3.96 14.39 4.47
CA LEU A 110 -2.87 13.83 3.66
C LEU A 110 -1.95 14.89 3.08
N ARG A 111 -2.45 16.12 2.87
CA ARG A 111 -1.63 17.24 2.44
C ARG A 111 -0.48 17.50 3.40
N TYR A 112 -0.75 17.59 4.69
CA TYR A 112 0.28 17.90 5.69
C TYR A 112 1.27 16.76 5.85
N LEU A 113 0.80 15.49 5.73
CA LEU A 113 1.68 14.33 5.71
C LEU A 113 2.57 14.34 4.46
N SER A 114 2.01 14.68 3.30
CA SER A 114 2.74 14.81 2.03
C SER A 114 3.85 15.87 2.11
N ASP A 115 3.53 17.06 2.63
CA ASP A 115 4.50 18.15 2.78
C ASP A 115 5.65 17.75 3.72
N HIS A 116 5.34 17.01 4.79
CA HIS A 116 6.35 16.49 5.71
C HIS A 116 7.24 15.43 5.04
N LEU A 117 6.65 14.43 4.38
CA LEU A 117 7.38 13.41 3.62
C LEU A 117 8.32 14.03 2.58
N GLN A 118 7.83 15.03 1.85
CA GLN A 118 8.63 15.71 0.83
C GLN A 118 9.87 16.36 1.41
N THR A 119 9.78 16.90 2.63
CA THR A 119 10.90 17.51 3.33
C THR A 119 11.95 16.49 3.78
N VAL A 120 11.51 15.29 4.21
CA VAL A 120 12.38 14.29 4.82
C VAL A 120 12.99 13.33 3.79
N THR A 121 12.18 12.80 2.88
CA THR A 121 12.59 11.74 1.94
C THR A 121 12.42 12.11 0.48
N GLY A 122 11.80 13.25 0.17
CA GLY A 122 11.41 13.62 -1.18
C GLY A 122 10.13 12.93 -1.66
N MET A 123 9.57 11.99 -0.88
CA MET A 123 8.29 11.35 -1.20
C MET A 123 7.14 12.33 -1.02
N HIS A 124 6.11 12.19 -1.84
CA HIS A 124 4.87 12.95 -1.72
C HIS A 124 3.66 12.06 -1.96
N LEU A 125 2.49 12.49 -1.48
CA LEU A 125 1.26 11.73 -1.65
C LEU A 125 0.48 12.25 -2.87
N VAL A 126 -0.05 11.30 -3.65
CA VAL A 126 -0.86 11.58 -4.84
C VAL A 126 -2.30 11.19 -4.53
N PRO A 127 -3.29 12.10 -4.66
CA PRO A 127 -4.68 11.74 -4.36
C PRO A 127 -5.20 10.70 -5.35
N ALA A 128 -5.76 9.60 -4.81
CA ALA A 128 -6.31 8.49 -5.57
C ALA A 128 -7.79 8.24 -5.24
N GLU A 129 -8.52 7.70 -6.21
CA GLU A 129 -9.93 7.35 -6.04
C GLU A 129 -10.13 5.94 -5.46
N GLY A 130 -9.10 5.11 -5.46
CA GLY A 130 -9.12 3.71 -5.10
C GLY A 130 -8.06 2.97 -5.90
N PRO A 131 -8.23 1.69 -6.19
CA PRO A 131 -7.28 0.92 -6.99
C PRO A 131 -7.02 1.60 -8.34
N ILE A 132 -5.75 1.74 -8.69
CA ILE A 132 -5.33 2.30 -9.98
C ILE A 132 -4.52 1.24 -10.75
N PRO A 133 -4.48 1.30 -12.10
CA PRO A 133 -3.70 0.36 -12.91
C PRO A 133 -2.26 0.29 -12.40
N TYR A 134 -1.74 -0.92 -12.19
CA TYR A 134 -0.42 -1.10 -11.58
C TYR A 134 0.69 -0.31 -12.28
N LYS A 135 0.63 -0.19 -13.61
CA LYS A 135 1.59 0.58 -14.39
C LYS A 135 1.58 2.06 -14.03
N THR A 136 0.39 2.61 -13.84
CA THR A 136 0.18 3.98 -13.38
C THR A 136 0.64 4.13 -11.93
N PHE A 137 0.30 3.17 -11.05
CA PHE A 137 0.74 3.12 -9.66
C PHE A 137 2.26 3.17 -9.57
N TYR A 138 2.96 2.26 -10.25
CA TYR A 138 4.42 2.23 -10.22
C TYR A 138 5.07 3.43 -10.92
N SER A 139 4.39 4.08 -11.88
CA SER A 139 4.89 5.33 -12.47
C SER A 139 4.91 6.46 -11.44
N TYR A 140 3.86 6.59 -10.62
CA TYR A 140 3.87 7.55 -9.52
C TYR A 140 4.99 7.26 -8.52
N ILE A 141 5.14 6.01 -8.11
CA ILE A 141 6.19 5.60 -7.18
C ILE A 141 7.60 5.85 -7.75
N ALA A 142 7.79 5.64 -9.06
CA ALA A 142 9.05 5.94 -9.75
C ALA A 142 9.43 7.43 -9.65
N ASP A 143 8.42 8.30 -9.59
CA ASP A 143 8.54 9.75 -9.43
C ASP A 143 8.37 10.21 -7.97
N GLN A 144 8.60 9.30 -7.01
CA GLN A 144 8.49 9.53 -5.56
C GLN A 144 7.08 9.93 -5.09
N GLY A 145 6.05 9.73 -5.90
CA GLY A 145 4.65 9.91 -5.56
C GLY A 145 4.02 8.62 -5.06
N PHE A 146 3.38 8.61 -3.90
CA PHE A 146 2.62 7.47 -3.41
C PHE A 146 1.11 7.75 -3.50
N PRO A 147 0.36 6.98 -4.31
CA PRO A 147 -1.09 7.14 -4.40
C PRO A 147 -1.78 6.78 -3.09
N CYS A 148 -2.62 7.69 -2.58
CA CYS A 148 -3.37 7.51 -1.35
C CYS A 148 -4.84 7.86 -1.55
N THR A 149 -5.71 7.04 -1.00
CA THR A 149 -7.15 7.28 -0.92
C THR A 149 -7.49 8.22 0.24
N GLN A 150 -8.62 8.91 0.15
CA GLN A 150 -9.10 9.83 1.18
C GLN A 150 -10.53 9.51 1.66
N PHE A 151 -11.09 8.37 1.25
CA PHE A 151 -12.35 7.88 1.79
C PHE A 151 -12.11 6.91 2.95
N LEU A 152 -13.08 6.78 3.84
CA LEU A 152 -13.08 5.80 4.92
C LEU A 152 -13.98 4.60 4.57
N ARG A 153 -13.65 3.44 5.12
CA ARG A 153 -14.49 2.25 5.10
C ARG A 153 -15.87 2.52 5.73
N HIS A 154 -16.86 1.70 5.41
CA HIS A 154 -18.22 1.86 5.91
C HIS A 154 -18.32 1.52 7.40
N GLY A 155 -19.06 2.35 8.15
CA GLY A 155 -19.20 2.25 9.61
C GLY A 155 -19.95 1.02 10.14
N ALA A 156 -20.62 0.23 9.28
CA ALA A 156 -21.25 -1.02 9.68
C ALA A 156 -20.23 -2.16 9.96
N LYS A 157 -19.02 -2.06 9.40
CA LYS A 157 -17.91 -3.00 9.65
C LYS A 157 -16.59 -2.24 9.72
N PRO A 158 -16.36 -1.46 10.76
CA PRO A 158 -15.18 -0.58 10.82
C PRO A 158 -13.86 -1.32 10.91
N GLU A 159 -13.86 -2.59 11.33
CA GLU A 159 -12.67 -3.45 11.39
C GLU A 159 -12.29 -4.09 10.04
N PHE A 160 -13.14 -3.97 9.01
CA PHE A 160 -12.94 -4.61 7.72
C PHE A 160 -13.19 -3.66 6.56
N THR A 161 -12.38 -3.76 5.53
CA THR A 161 -12.62 -3.12 4.22
C THR A 161 -12.24 -4.08 3.10
N PRO A 162 -13.08 -4.24 2.06
CA PRO A 162 -12.75 -5.06 0.90
C PRO A 162 -11.75 -4.37 -0.04
N GLU A 163 -11.49 -3.09 0.14
CA GLU A 163 -10.61 -2.28 -0.68
C GLU A 163 -9.73 -1.36 0.18
N PRO A 164 -8.55 -0.94 -0.29
CA PRO A 164 -7.71 0.03 0.39
C PRO A 164 -8.46 1.33 0.63
N ASP A 165 -8.49 1.79 1.89
CA ASP A 165 -9.08 3.04 2.31
C ASP A 165 -8.06 3.95 3.03
N MET A 166 -8.48 5.10 3.52
CA MET A 166 -7.64 6.05 4.26
C MET A 166 -6.91 5.40 5.44
N ILE A 167 -7.52 4.44 6.15
CA ILE A 167 -6.86 3.73 7.26
C ILE A 167 -5.73 2.86 6.73
N HIS A 168 -5.98 2.11 5.64
CA HIS A 168 -4.96 1.28 5.01
C HIS A 168 -3.79 2.13 4.52
N ASP A 169 -4.05 3.17 3.74
CA ASP A 169 -2.99 3.98 3.16
C ASP A 169 -2.23 4.77 4.23
N CYS A 170 -2.97 5.48 5.10
CA CYS A 170 -2.38 6.38 6.08
C CYS A 170 -1.64 5.66 7.22
N LEU A 171 -2.14 4.51 7.68
CA LEU A 171 -1.50 3.76 8.77
C LEU A 171 -0.62 2.61 8.28
N GLY A 172 -0.88 2.07 7.09
CA GLY A 172 -0.06 0.99 6.54
C GLY A 172 1.15 1.51 5.77
N HIS A 173 0.91 2.33 4.74
CA HIS A 173 1.93 2.73 3.79
C HIS A 173 2.67 4.02 4.15
N VAL A 174 1.96 5.05 4.61
CA VAL A 174 2.55 6.39 4.77
C VAL A 174 3.68 6.44 5.80
N PRO A 175 3.60 5.82 6.99
CA PRO A 175 4.67 5.92 7.96
C PRO A 175 6.03 5.42 7.46
N PRO A 176 6.17 4.23 6.84
CA PRO A 176 7.47 3.78 6.35
C PRO A 176 8.11 4.69 5.31
N LEU A 177 7.33 5.53 4.59
CA LEU A 177 7.87 6.50 3.63
C LEU A 177 8.76 7.58 4.27
N MET A 178 8.71 7.75 5.59
CA MET A 178 9.61 8.61 6.35
C MET A 178 11.03 8.07 6.45
N ASP A 179 11.23 6.78 6.24
CA ASP A 179 12.56 6.17 6.26
C ASP A 179 13.22 6.32 4.87
N PRO A 180 14.40 6.97 4.75
CA PRO A 180 15.05 7.21 3.45
C PRO A 180 15.41 5.92 2.71
N ASP A 181 15.78 4.84 3.42
CA ASP A 181 16.12 3.57 2.81
C ASP A 181 14.86 2.85 2.28
N TYR A 182 13.75 2.94 3.00
CA TYR A 182 12.46 2.42 2.54
C TYR A 182 11.94 3.21 1.33
N ALA A 183 11.99 4.54 1.37
CA ALA A 183 11.60 5.42 0.27
C ALA A 183 12.42 5.16 -1.00
N ALA A 184 13.74 4.99 -0.85
CA ALA A 184 14.64 4.65 -1.95
C ALA A 184 14.36 3.26 -2.53
N LEU A 185 14.11 2.25 -1.67
CA LEU A 185 13.71 0.91 -2.07
C LEU A 185 12.42 0.93 -2.89
N LEU A 186 11.39 1.61 -2.39
CA LEU A 186 10.10 1.69 -3.06
C LEU A 186 10.22 2.41 -4.41
N THR A 187 10.98 3.51 -4.46
CA THR A 187 11.28 4.23 -5.71
C THR A 187 12.02 3.35 -6.73
N LEU A 188 12.95 2.50 -6.28
CA LEU A 188 13.65 1.53 -7.14
C LEU A 188 12.67 0.52 -7.74
N ILE A 189 11.79 -0.06 -6.93
CA ILE A 189 10.72 -0.97 -7.39
C ILE A 189 9.84 -0.25 -8.42
N GLY A 190 9.40 0.96 -8.12
CA GLY A 190 8.59 1.78 -9.02
C GLY A 190 9.26 2.00 -10.38
N LYS A 191 10.53 2.41 -10.38
CA LYS A 191 11.32 2.61 -11.62
C LYS A 191 11.47 1.32 -12.42
N ALA A 192 11.68 0.20 -11.76
CA ALA A 192 11.82 -1.09 -12.42
C ALA A 192 10.49 -1.55 -13.03
N ALA A 193 9.41 -1.55 -12.25
CA ALA A 193 8.10 -2.04 -12.68
C ALA A 193 7.46 -1.16 -13.77
N SER A 194 7.54 0.18 -13.64
CA SER A 194 6.94 1.11 -14.61
C SER A 194 7.62 1.07 -15.99
N ARG A 195 8.92 0.75 -16.03
CA ARG A 195 9.71 0.71 -17.27
C ARG A 195 9.74 -0.67 -17.92
N SER A 196 9.37 -1.71 -17.20
CA SER A 196 9.40 -3.07 -17.75
C SER A 196 8.31 -3.26 -18.78
N THR A 197 8.71 -3.87 -19.91
CA THR A 197 7.80 -4.37 -20.96
C THR A 197 7.65 -5.89 -20.90
N ASN A 198 8.38 -6.56 -20.00
CA ASN A 198 8.30 -8.00 -19.81
C ASN A 198 7.31 -8.32 -18.68
N GLY A 199 6.21 -9.01 -18.99
CA GLY A 199 5.16 -9.37 -18.04
C GLY A 199 5.66 -10.23 -16.88
N ASP A 200 6.59 -11.18 -17.11
CA ASP A 200 7.15 -12.02 -16.06
C ASP A 200 7.97 -11.21 -15.05
N HIS A 201 8.73 -10.22 -15.52
CA HIS A 201 9.46 -9.32 -14.64
C HIS A 201 8.53 -8.46 -13.78
N VAL A 202 7.44 -7.98 -14.36
CA VAL A 202 6.43 -7.22 -13.64
C VAL A 202 5.75 -8.09 -12.60
N LEU A 203 5.36 -9.32 -12.96
CA LEU A 203 4.75 -10.28 -12.03
C LEU A 203 5.70 -10.61 -10.88
N ALA A 204 6.99 -10.81 -11.16
CA ALA A 204 8.00 -11.04 -10.13
C ALA A 204 8.09 -9.85 -9.15
N LEU A 205 8.10 -8.61 -9.65
CA LEU A 205 8.11 -7.41 -8.80
C LEU A 205 6.81 -7.22 -8.02
N LYS A 206 5.66 -7.58 -8.59
CA LYS A 206 4.36 -7.59 -7.88
C LYS A 206 4.39 -8.57 -6.71
N ARG A 207 4.82 -9.82 -6.94
CA ARG A 207 4.94 -10.84 -5.89
C ARG A 207 5.93 -10.43 -4.81
N LEU A 208 7.08 -9.87 -5.21
CA LEU A 208 8.05 -9.34 -4.26
C LEU A 208 7.43 -8.22 -3.41
N SER A 209 6.74 -7.26 -4.02
CA SER A 209 6.05 -6.17 -3.29
C SER A 209 4.97 -6.73 -2.38
N TRP A 210 4.20 -7.72 -2.82
CA TRP A 210 3.18 -8.36 -2.01
C TRP A 210 3.75 -8.97 -0.74
N PHE A 211 4.77 -9.81 -0.86
CA PHE A 211 5.38 -10.51 0.27
C PHE A 211 6.42 -9.68 1.04
N SER A 212 6.55 -8.40 0.74
CA SER A 212 7.40 -7.48 1.50
C SER A 212 6.65 -6.21 1.92
N ILE A 213 6.31 -5.35 0.98
CA ILE A 213 5.69 -4.05 1.23
C ILE A 213 4.27 -4.19 1.79
N GLU A 214 3.49 -5.17 1.29
CA GLU A 214 2.10 -5.39 1.71
C GLU A 214 1.98 -6.38 2.87
N PHE A 215 2.60 -7.55 2.78
CA PHE A 215 2.44 -8.65 3.73
C PHE A 215 3.77 -9.19 4.26
N GLY A 216 4.81 -8.36 4.30
CA GLY A 216 6.11 -8.74 4.83
C GLY A 216 6.16 -8.74 6.35
N LEU A 217 6.93 -9.69 6.88
CA LEU A 217 7.44 -9.67 8.25
C LEU A 217 8.93 -9.34 8.22
N ILE A 218 9.46 -8.78 9.30
CA ILE A 218 10.88 -8.44 9.41
C ILE A 218 11.47 -8.93 10.73
N GLU A 219 12.74 -9.35 10.71
CA GLU A 219 13.45 -9.72 11.91
C GLU A 219 14.08 -8.48 12.57
N GLU A 220 13.78 -8.24 13.82
CA GLU A 220 14.42 -7.20 14.64
C GLU A 220 14.78 -7.77 16.02
N GLN A 221 16.05 -7.73 16.35
CA GLN A 221 16.57 -8.17 17.67
C GLN A 221 16.21 -9.63 18.01
N GLY A 222 16.12 -10.49 17.00
CA GLY A 222 15.75 -11.90 17.17
C GLY A 222 14.25 -12.17 17.31
N GLU A 223 13.42 -11.15 17.12
CA GLU A 223 11.96 -11.28 17.11
C GLU A 223 11.38 -10.95 15.72
N THR A 224 10.32 -11.66 15.36
CA THR A 224 9.56 -11.37 14.14
C THR A 224 8.63 -10.17 14.39
N ARG A 225 8.77 -9.14 13.59
CA ARG A 225 7.97 -7.91 13.64
C ARG A 225 7.16 -7.74 12.35
N ILE A 226 6.05 -7.03 12.46
CA ILE A 226 5.20 -6.71 11.29
C ILE A 226 5.82 -5.53 10.54
N PHE A 227 5.91 -5.70 9.22
CA PHE A 227 6.49 -4.72 8.32
C PHE A 227 5.52 -4.27 7.22
N GLY A 228 4.72 -5.20 6.71
CA GLY A 228 3.82 -4.98 5.57
C GLY A 228 2.57 -4.17 5.90
N ALA A 229 2.20 -3.28 4.99
CA ALA A 229 1.10 -2.32 5.14
C ALA A 229 -0.27 -2.99 5.27
N GLY A 230 -0.53 -4.06 4.51
CA GLY A 230 -1.77 -4.83 4.58
C GLY A 230 -2.00 -5.41 5.98
N ILE A 231 -0.94 -5.93 6.60
CA ILE A 231 -1.00 -6.42 7.98
C ILE A 231 -1.18 -5.24 8.95
N LEU A 232 -0.35 -4.19 8.84
CA LEU A 232 -0.37 -3.03 9.75
C LEU A 232 -1.73 -2.32 9.82
N SER A 233 -2.48 -2.33 8.75
CA SER A 233 -3.78 -1.64 8.66
C SER A 233 -4.99 -2.48 9.04
N SER A 234 -4.78 -3.74 9.49
CA SER A 234 -5.86 -4.68 9.75
C SER A 234 -5.82 -5.24 11.17
N LEU A 235 -6.91 -5.01 11.91
CA LEU A 235 -7.10 -5.58 13.27
C LEU A 235 -7.12 -7.10 13.28
N GLY A 236 -7.52 -7.73 12.18
CA GLY A 236 -7.55 -9.19 12.03
C GLY A 236 -6.22 -9.77 11.58
N GLU A 237 -5.55 -9.14 10.62
CA GLU A 237 -4.28 -9.63 10.05
C GLU A 237 -3.12 -9.57 11.07
N ILE A 238 -3.06 -8.55 11.93
CA ILE A 238 -1.99 -8.44 12.92
C ILE A 238 -1.90 -9.69 13.81
N PRO A 239 -2.94 -10.10 14.55
CA PRO A 239 -2.86 -11.30 15.38
C PRO A 239 -2.79 -12.58 14.54
N TYR A 240 -3.45 -12.63 13.37
CA TYR A 240 -3.44 -13.78 12.50
C TYR A 240 -2.04 -14.08 11.95
N SER A 241 -1.32 -13.08 11.43
CA SER A 241 0.02 -13.21 10.85
C SER A 241 1.05 -13.77 11.82
N LEU A 242 0.86 -13.56 13.12
CA LEU A 242 1.73 -14.04 14.19
C LEU A 242 1.25 -15.35 14.83
N SER A 243 0.07 -15.85 14.45
CA SER A 243 -0.48 -17.10 14.98
C SER A 243 0.24 -18.34 14.45
N SER A 244 -0.02 -19.49 15.06
CA SER A 244 0.47 -20.80 14.58
C SER A 244 -0.22 -21.28 13.30
N SER A 245 -1.30 -20.64 12.88
CA SER A 245 -2.04 -20.98 11.66
C SER A 245 -1.35 -20.48 10.39
N VAL A 246 -0.40 -19.56 10.51
CA VAL A 246 0.31 -18.96 9.38
C VAL A 246 1.71 -19.56 9.26
N GLU A 247 2.03 -20.06 8.09
CA GLU A 247 3.39 -20.48 7.76
C GLU A 247 4.29 -19.27 7.57
N ARG A 248 5.43 -19.24 8.24
CA ARG A 248 6.44 -18.17 8.11
C ARG A 248 7.74 -18.76 7.61
N ARG A 249 8.18 -18.32 6.44
CA ARG A 249 9.44 -18.77 5.82
C ARG A 249 10.47 -17.65 5.79
N PRO A 250 11.76 -17.97 5.79
CA PRO A 250 12.81 -17.00 5.49
C PRO A 250 12.57 -16.36 4.10
N PHE A 251 12.84 -15.08 3.98
CA PHE A 251 12.72 -14.38 2.70
C PHE A 251 13.83 -14.84 1.74
N VAL A 252 13.47 -15.65 0.76
CA VAL A 252 14.35 -16.09 -0.34
C VAL A 252 13.76 -15.57 -1.66
N THR A 253 14.47 -14.67 -2.33
CA THR A 253 13.95 -13.91 -3.48
C THR A 253 13.34 -14.79 -4.57
N ASP A 254 14.01 -15.90 -4.94
CA ASP A 254 13.51 -16.80 -6.00
C ASP A 254 12.23 -17.55 -5.57
N GLU A 255 12.10 -17.88 -4.29
CA GLU A 255 10.87 -18.48 -3.76
C GLU A 255 9.74 -17.43 -3.74
N VAL A 256 10.02 -16.23 -3.24
CA VAL A 256 9.06 -15.13 -3.15
C VAL A 256 8.46 -14.78 -4.51
N ILE A 257 9.31 -14.57 -5.52
CA ILE A 257 8.83 -14.21 -6.87
C ILE A 257 8.15 -15.37 -7.61
N GLY A 258 8.35 -16.61 -7.15
CA GLY A 258 7.70 -17.81 -7.66
C GLY A 258 6.40 -18.17 -6.93
N THR A 259 6.06 -17.50 -5.82
CA THR A 259 4.89 -17.80 -4.98
C THR A 259 3.70 -16.97 -5.42
N ASP A 260 2.56 -17.65 -5.67
CA ASP A 260 1.29 -16.97 -5.93
C ASP A 260 0.64 -16.48 -4.63
N TYR A 261 -0.23 -15.50 -4.74
CA TYR A 261 -0.99 -14.97 -3.62
C TYR A 261 -2.47 -14.78 -3.99
N ASP A 262 -3.33 -14.78 -2.98
CA ASP A 262 -4.74 -14.48 -3.10
C ASP A 262 -5.07 -13.26 -2.24
N TRP A 263 -5.35 -12.13 -2.89
CA TRP A 263 -5.64 -10.87 -2.22
C TRP A 263 -6.98 -10.85 -1.48
N SER A 264 -7.90 -11.79 -1.82
CA SER A 264 -9.27 -11.82 -1.27
C SER A 264 -9.38 -12.48 0.11
N LYS A 265 -8.27 -13.01 0.64
CA LYS A 265 -8.23 -13.72 1.92
C LYS A 265 -7.01 -13.34 2.76
N MET A 266 -7.07 -13.62 4.05
CA MET A 266 -5.91 -13.56 4.94
C MET A 266 -4.81 -14.49 4.44
N GLN A 267 -3.55 -14.03 4.50
CA GLN A 267 -2.40 -14.75 3.96
C GLN A 267 -1.98 -15.88 4.91
N ASP A 268 -2.04 -17.11 4.45
CA ASP A 268 -1.63 -18.31 5.20
C ASP A 268 -0.12 -18.63 5.09
N LEU A 269 0.58 -17.94 4.19
CA LEU A 269 2.03 -17.96 4.02
C LEU A 269 2.60 -16.55 4.00
N LEU A 270 3.59 -16.30 4.85
CA LEU A 270 4.32 -15.02 4.93
C LEU A 270 5.83 -15.27 4.90
N PHE A 271 6.59 -14.25 4.48
CA PHE A 271 8.04 -14.29 4.48
C PHE A 271 8.64 -13.32 5.47
N VAL A 272 9.69 -13.78 6.17
CA VAL A 272 10.41 -12.98 7.17
C VAL A 272 11.67 -12.41 6.54
N ILE A 273 11.70 -11.10 6.39
CA ILE A 273 12.82 -10.33 5.83
C ILE A 273 13.88 -10.18 6.92
N PRO A 274 15.15 -10.53 6.67
CA PRO A 274 16.21 -10.39 7.67
C PRO A 274 16.46 -8.94 8.10
N SER A 275 16.32 -7.98 7.17
CA SER A 275 16.44 -6.53 7.45
C SER A 275 16.07 -5.71 6.22
N LEU A 276 15.76 -4.42 6.39
CA LEU A 276 15.51 -3.51 5.26
C LEU A 276 16.73 -3.41 4.31
N PRO A 277 17.98 -3.28 4.77
CA PRO A 277 19.14 -3.32 3.88
C PRO A 277 19.31 -4.64 3.11
N PHE A 278 18.89 -5.77 3.69
CA PHE A 278 18.86 -7.04 2.97
C PHE A 278 17.83 -6.97 1.81
N LEU A 279 16.60 -6.58 2.10
CA LEU A 279 15.55 -6.47 1.09
C LEU A 279 15.98 -5.55 -0.06
N ARG A 280 16.58 -4.41 0.25
CA ARG A 280 17.09 -3.48 -0.76
C ARG A 280 18.10 -4.14 -1.69
N ARG A 281 19.11 -4.84 -1.14
CA ARG A 281 20.09 -5.56 -1.96
C ARG A 281 19.48 -6.65 -2.85
N GLU A 282 18.46 -7.34 -2.34
CA GLU A 282 17.76 -8.37 -3.12
C GLU A 282 16.97 -7.75 -4.27
N VAL A 283 16.33 -6.60 -4.07
CA VAL A 283 15.67 -5.85 -5.15
C VAL A 283 16.68 -5.35 -6.16
N GLU A 284 17.81 -4.78 -5.73
CA GLU A 284 18.89 -4.32 -6.62
C GLU A 284 19.41 -5.47 -7.51
N ARG A 285 19.67 -6.65 -6.91
CA ARG A 285 20.10 -7.86 -7.63
C ARG A 285 19.03 -8.35 -8.63
N LEU A 286 17.77 -8.33 -8.24
CA LEU A 286 16.66 -8.75 -9.10
C LEU A 286 16.53 -7.83 -10.31
N VAL A 287 16.59 -6.53 -10.10
CA VAL A 287 16.50 -5.50 -11.13
C VAL A 287 17.70 -5.60 -12.10
N GLU A 288 18.92 -5.85 -11.58
CA GLU A 288 20.12 -6.10 -12.40
C GLU A 288 19.97 -7.39 -13.22
N ARG A 289 19.52 -8.48 -12.59
CA ARG A 289 19.26 -9.77 -13.26
C ARG A 289 18.26 -9.63 -14.41
N PHE A 290 17.26 -8.77 -14.27
CA PHE A 290 16.30 -8.49 -15.31
C PHE A 290 16.79 -7.50 -16.38
N GLY A 291 17.97 -6.92 -16.22
CA GLY A 291 18.54 -5.95 -17.16
C GLY A 291 17.73 -4.66 -17.29
N MET A 292 16.98 -4.30 -16.24
CA MET A 292 16.04 -3.16 -16.28
C MET A 292 16.72 -1.80 -16.28
N PHE A 293 17.96 -1.72 -15.81
CA PHE A 293 18.82 -0.54 -15.93
C PHE A 293 20.09 -0.91 -16.67
N GLY A 294 20.49 -0.12 -17.68
CA GLY A 294 21.78 -0.27 -18.33
C GLY A 294 22.92 -0.14 -17.30
N ARG A 295 24.04 -0.85 -17.49
CA ARG A 295 25.20 -0.77 -16.62
C ARG A 295 25.63 0.68 -16.47
N GLY A 296 25.41 1.28 -15.30
CA GLY A 296 25.83 2.63 -14.94
C GLY A 296 24.76 3.62 -14.49
N ALA A 297 23.54 3.19 -14.21
CA ALA A 297 22.43 4.06 -13.75
C ALA A 297 21.79 3.55 -12.43
N ALA A 298 22.64 3.19 -11.45
CA ALA A 298 22.22 2.94 -10.08
C ALA A 298 22.61 4.12 -9.18
#